data_36e470a71db59b93204fdc65eef160da
#
_entry.id   36e470a71db59b93204fdc65eef160da
#
_cell.length_a   1.000
_cell.length_b   1.000
_cell.length_c   1.000
_cell.angle_alpha   90.00
_cell.angle_beta   90.00
_cell.angle_gamma   90.00
#
_symmetry.space_group_name_H-M   'P 1'
#
loop_
_entity.id
_entity.type
_entity.pdbx_description
1 polymer ?
#
loop_
_entity_poly.entity_id
_entity_poly.type
_entity_poly.pdbx_seq_one_letter_code
_entity_poly.pdbx_strand_id
1 'polypeptide(L)'
;GDASIRMNIGELETATTYNLPIKVLVLNNFGDGMVRQWQKLYYKGRMSASDKSLHRKDFVKTAQADGFKFSERLDDKDKLIPLIKKFIEFDGPAFLEVIIDPDAGVYPMVGPGQTYDKMITGEWIENRNSIVDEELDKSSMF
;
A
#
# COMPACT_ATOMS: atom_id res chain seq x y z
N GLY A 1 -1.24 -1.03 5.11
CA GLY A 1 -1.76 -0.94 3.75
C GLY A 1 -3.17 -1.47 3.60
N ASP A 2 -3.81 -1.15 2.50
CA ASP A 2 -5.20 -1.55 2.20
C ASP A 2 -5.40 -3.06 2.09
N ALA A 3 -4.40 -3.79 1.64
CA ALA A 3 -4.43 -5.25 1.62
C ALA A 3 -4.33 -5.84 3.03
N SER A 4 -3.40 -5.32 3.85
CA SER A 4 -3.14 -5.85 5.19
C SER A 4 -4.30 -5.61 6.16
N ILE A 5 -4.93 -4.43 6.14
CA ILE A 5 -6.04 -4.13 7.06
C ILE A 5 -7.24 -5.06 6.85
N ARG A 6 -7.41 -5.62 5.65
CA ARG A 6 -8.50 -6.56 5.35
C ARG A 6 -8.47 -7.82 6.23
N MET A 7 -7.29 -8.21 6.72
CA MET A 7 -7.13 -9.38 7.57
C MET A 7 -7.69 -9.16 8.97
N ASN A 8 -7.70 -7.91 9.45
CA ASN A 8 -8.11 -7.57 10.82
C ASN A 8 -9.21 -6.49 10.85
N ILE A 9 -9.96 -6.34 9.77
CA ILE A 9 -10.92 -5.24 9.64
C ILE A 9 -12.04 -5.31 10.66
N GLY A 10 -12.38 -6.50 11.13
CA GLY A 10 -13.38 -6.70 12.19
C GLY A 10 -13.02 -6.06 13.53
N GLU A 11 -11.73 -5.81 13.79
CA GLU A 11 -11.26 -5.17 15.02
C GLU A 11 -11.53 -3.66 15.07
N LEU A 12 -11.97 -3.07 13.97
CA LEU A 12 -12.42 -1.66 13.97
C LEU A 12 -13.61 -1.47 14.90
N GLU A 13 -14.57 -2.39 14.90
CA GLU A 13 -15.72 -2.38 15.81
C GLU A 13 -15.28 -2.53 17.27
N THR A 14 -14.27 -3.34 17.56
CA THR A 14 -13.70 -3.48 18.90
C THR A 14 -13.19 -2.12 19.41
N ALA A 15 -12.46 -1.38 18.57
CA ALA A 15 -11.92 -0.07 18.92
C ALA A 15 -13.03 0.94 19.30
N THR A 16 -14.12 0.96 18.56
CA THR A 16 -15.23 1.88 18.81
C THR A 16 -16.11 1.43 19.98
N THR A 17 -16.34 0.13 20.13
CA THR A 17 -17.10 -0.44 21.24
C THR A 17 -16.51 -0.07 22.60
N TYR A 18 -15.19 -0.12 22.71
CA TYR A 18 -14.47 0.23 23.95
C TYR A 18 -13.96 1.68 23.98
N ASN A 19 -14.33 2.49 22.99
CA ASN A 19 -13.89 3.89 22.84
C ASN A 19 -12.36 4.05 23.01
N LEU A 20 -11.59 3.14 22.41
CA LEU A 20 -10.14 3.17 22.50
C LEU A 20 -9.60 4.37 21.73
N PRO A 21 -8.71 5.21 22.31
CA PRO A 21 -8.21 6.42 21.65
C PRO A 21 -7.12 6.11 20.62
N ILE A 22 -7.37 5.12 19.76
CA ILE A 22 -6.42 4.69 18.73
C ILE A 22 -6.61 5.48 17.44
N LYS A 23 -5.52 5.63 16.71
CA LYS A 23 -5.46 6.28 15.41
C LYS A 23 -5.12 5.25 14.33
N VAL A 24 -6.08 4.91 13.50
CA VAL A 24 -5.89 3.95 12.40
C VAL A 24 -5.58 4.70 11.12
N LEU A 25 -4.34 4.61 10.65
CA LEU A 25 -3.90 5.21 9.39
C LEU A 25 -3.70 4.11 8.34
N VAL A 26 -4.45 4.18 7.26
CA VAL A 26 -4.36 3.24 6.13
C VAL A 26 -3.73 3.91 4.92
N LEU A 27 -2.52 3.51 4.56
CA LEU A 27 -1.90 3.90 3.30
C LEU A 27 -2.45 2.98 2.19
N ASN A 28 -3.26 3.53 1.32
CA ASN A 28 -3.98 2.77 0.28
C ASN A 28 -3.35 3.02 -1.09
N ASN A 29 -2.67 2.00 -1.61
CA ASN A 29 -2.12 1.95 -2.97
C ASN A 29 -2.92 1.01 -3.89
N PHE A 30 -4.13 0.61 -3.49
CA PHE A 30 -5.04 -0.28 -4.22
C PHE A 30 -4.43 -1.65 -4.56
N GLY A 31 -3.60 -2.20 -3.68
CA GLY A 31 -3.05 -3.53 -3.92
C GLY A 31 -1.97 -3.97 -2.94
N ASP A 32 -1.45 -5.16 -3.20
CA ASP A 32 -0.31 -5.72 -2.48
C ASP A 32 0.99 -5.17 -3.09
N GLY A 33 1.41 -3.97 -2.65
CA GLY A 33 2.45 -3.17 -3.31
C GLY A 33 3.77 -3.91 -3.54
N MET A 34 4.29 -4.61 -2.52
CA MET A 34 5.52 -5.38 -2.65
C MET A 34 5.37 -6.56 -3.62
N VAL A 35 4.22 -7.25 -3.59
CA VAL A 35 3.94 -8.35 -4.55
C VAL A 35 3.87 -7.80 -5.97
N ARG A 36 3.20 -6.67 -6.17
CA ARG A 36 3.15 -5.99 -7.48
C ARG A 36 4.54 -5.58 -7.97
N GLN A 37 5.39 -5.05 -7.08
CA GLN A 37 6.77 -4.69 -7.42
C GLN A 37 7.57 -5.89 -7.91
N TRP A 38 7.47 -7.04 -7.24
CA TRP A 38 8.08 -8.30 -7.68
C TRP A 38 7.52 -8.76 -9.02
N GLN A 39 6.20 -8.69 -9.21
CA GLN A 39 5.56 -9.09 -10.45
C GLN A 39 5.98 -8.19 -11.63
N LYS A 40 6.20 -6.89 -11.37
CA LYS A 40 6.77 -5.99 -12.38
C LYS A 40 8.21 -6.36 -12.73
N LEU A 41 9.06 -6.60 -11.71
CA LEU A 41 10.48 -6.83 -11.91
C LEU A 41 10.80 -8.19 -12.52
N TYR A 42 10.09 -9.25 -12.12
CA TYR A 42 10.48 -10.63 -12.43
C TYR A 42 9.45 -11.41 -13.24
N TYR A 43 8.22 -10.91 -13.37
CA TYR A 43 7.14 -11.63 -14.05
C TYR A 43 6.50 -10.84 -15.20
N LYS A 44 7.27 -9.95 -15.84
CA LYS A 44 6.82 -9.14 -17.00
C LYS A 44 5.53 -8.37 -16.71
N GLY A 45 5.33 -7.90 -15.49
CA GLY A 45 4.15 -7.15 -15.08
C GLY A 45 2.85 -7.96 -15.01
N ARG A 46 2.92 -9.31 -15.02
CA ARG A 46 1.73 -10.15 -14.86
C ARG A 46 1.21 -10.09 -13.43
N MET A 47 0.22 -9.23 -13.21
CA MET A 47 -0.40 -9.02 -11.90
C MET A 47 -1.39 -10.15 -11.59
N SER A 48 -1.02 -11.03 -10.65
CA SER A 48 -1.90 -12.10 -10.19
C SER A 48 -2.31 -11.86 -8.76
N ALA A 49 -3.60 -11.67 -8.51
CA ALA A 49 -4.23 -11.43 -7.20
C ALA A 49 -3.74 -10.20 -6.41
N SER A 50 -2.77 -9.47 -6.90
CA SER A 50 -2.12 -8.33 -6.21
C SER A 50 -2.74 -6.97 -6.54
N ASP A 51 -3.52 -6.88 -7.61
CA ASP A 51 -4.22 -5.67 -8.03
C ASP A 51 -5.67 -5.69 -7.54
N LYS A 52 -6.09 -4.63 -6.88
CA LYS A 52 -7.45 -4.46 -6.34
C LYS A 52 -8.29 -3.49 -7.19
N SER A 53 -7.86 -3.21 -8.43
CA SER A 53 -8.58 -2.29 -9.34
C SER A 53 -9.99 -2.74 -9.69
N LEU A 54 -10.25 -4.05 -9.73
CA LEU A 54 -11.56 -4.61 -10.04
C LEU A 54 -12.59 -4.40 -8.92
N HIS A 55 -12.14 -4.32 -7.67
CA HIS A 55 -13.02 -4.06 -6.52
C HIS A 55 -12.29 -3.23 -5.47
N ARG A 56 -12.57 -1.96 -5.47
CA ARG A 56 -12.04 -1.01 -4.48
C ARG A 56 -12.99 -0.93 -3.29
N LYS A 57 -12.56 -1.49 -2.16
CA LYS A 57 -13.30 -1.35 -0.91
C LYS A 57 -13.25 0.11 -0.44
N ASP A 58 -14.38 0.63 -0.02
CA ASP A 58 -14.46 1.94 0.65
C ASP A 58 -14.19 1.75 2.15
N PHE A 59 -12.95 1.98 2.55
CA PHE A 59 -12.53 1.81 3.95
C PHE A 59 -13.10 2.89 4.86
N VAL A 60 -13.32 4.10 4.35
CA VAL A 60 -13.94 5.18 5.11
C VAL A 60 -15.37 4.82 5.49
N LYS A 61 -16.17 4.35 4.53
CA LYS A 61 -17.55 3.88 4.83
C LYS A 61 -17.57 2.66 5.75
N THR A 62 -16.58 1.77 5.62
CA THR A 62 -16.45 0.63 6.53
C THR A 62 -16.21 1.11 7.95
N ALA A 63 -15.24 2.00 8.16
CA ALA A 63 -14.95 2.55 9.48
C ALA A 63 -16.16 3.33 10.06
N GLN A 64 -16.90 4.06 9.22
CA GLN A 64 -18.14 4.73 9.63
C GLN A 64 -19.20 3.73 10.12
N ALA A 65 -19.37 2.62 9.39
CA ALA A 65 -20.29 1.55 9.78
C ALA A 65 -19.89 0.89 11.10
N ASP A 66 -18.57 0.77 11.35
CA ASP A 66 -18.01 0.27 12.60
C ASP A 66 -17.98 1.33 13.73
N GLY A 67 -18.56 2.51 13.53
CA GLY A 67 -18.78 3.51 14.57
C GLY A 67 -17.70 4.59 14.73
N PHE A 68 -16.73 4.68 13.83
CA PHE A 68 -15.74 5.77 13.85
C PHE A 68 -16.41 7.11 13.52
N LYS A 69 -16.43 8.02 14.48
CA LYS A 69 -16.96 9.38 14.29
C LYS A 69 -16.03 10.27 13.46
N PHE A 70 -14.74 10.04 13.58
CA PHE A 70 -13.74 10.60 12.65
C PHE A 70 -13.33 9.49 11.67
N SER A 71 -13.77 9.61 10.43
CA SER A 71 -13.40 8.68 9.36
C SER A 71 -13.33 9.45 8.05
N GLU A 72 -12.11 9.76 7.60
CA GLU A 72 -11.85 10.66 6.49
C GLU A 72 -10.93 10.01 5.45
N ARG A 73 -10.95 10.54 4.22
CA ARG A 73 -10.01 10.19 3.15
C ARG A 73 -9.15 11.38 2.78
N LEU A 74 -7.85 11.14 2.69
CA LEU A 74 -6.88 12.09 2.19
C LEU A 74 -6.42 11.64 0.78
N ASP A 75 -6.87 12.35 -0.23
CA ASP A 75 -6.55 12.17 -1.65
C ASP A 75 -6.03 13.45 -2.30
N ASP A 76 -5.86 14.53 -1.52
CA ASP A 76 -5.44 15.86 -1.93
C ASP A 76 -4.28 16.32 -1.04
N LYS A 77 -3.12 16.59 -1.64
CA LYS A 77 -1.92 17.02 -0.93
C LYS A 77 -2.09 18.34 -0.17
N ASP A 78 -2.92 19.24 -0.66
CA ASP A 78 -3.14 20.54 -0.02
C ASP A 78 -3.88 20.39 1.32
N LYS A 79 -4.61 19.30 1.50
CA LYS A 79 -5.31 18.96 2.75
C LYS A 79 -4.47 18.17 3.74
N LEU A 80 -3.24 17.77 3.37
CA LEU A 80 -2.40 16.89 4.17
C LEU A 80 -2.23 17.40 5.60
N ILE A 81 -1.66 18.58 5.77
CA ILE A 81 -1.32 19.10 7.10
C ILE A 81 -2.58 19.34 7.96
N PRO A 82 -3.62 20.05 7.48
CA PRO A 82 -4.80 20.30 8.29
C PRO A 82 -5.56 19.02 8.66
N LEU A 83 -5.61 18.03 7.76
CA LEU A 83 -6.34 16.79 8.03
C LEU A 83 -5.57 15.87 8.99
N ILE A 84 -4.25 15.74 8.83
CA ILE A 84 -3.40 15.01 9.78
C ILE A 84 -3.50 15.60 11.20
N LYS A 85 -3.50 16.94 11.30
CA LYS A 85 -3.66 17.60 12.60
C LYS A 85 -4.99 17.25 13.25
N LYS A 86 -6.10 17.38 12.53
CA LYS A 86 -7.44 16.98 13.00
C LYS A 86 -7.50 15.51 13.42
N PHE A 87 -6.89 14.62 12.62
CA PHE A 87 -6.84 13.20 12.88
C PHE A 87 -6.13 12.86 14.19
N ILE A 88 -4.97 13.49 14.44
CA ILE A 88 -4.18 13.27 15.64
C ILE A 88 -4.88 13.85 16.89
N GLU A 89 -5.44 15.06 16.75
CA GLU A 89 -6.09 15.80 17.86
C GLU A 89 -7.50 15.29 18.20
N PHE A 90 -8.11 14.46 17.35
CA PHE A 90 -9.45 13.96 17.59
C PHE A 90 -9.50 13.15 18.89
N ASP A 91 -10.48 13.44 19.76
CA ASP A 91 -10.68 12.70 21.00
C ASP A 91 -11.49 11.41 20.73
N GLY A 92 -10.85 10.26 20.90
CA GLY A 92 -11.43 8.95 20.64
C GLY A 92 -10.80 8.21 19.44
N PRO A 93 -11.40 7.10 19.02
CA PRO A 93 -10.95 6.33 17.86
C PRO A 93 -11.13 7.14 16.57
N ALA A 94 -10.06 7.22 15.76
CA ALA A 94 -10.08 7.94 14.50
C ALA A 94 -9.50 7.08 13.38
N PHE A 95 -10.11 7.19 12.20
CA PHE A 95 -9.71 6.46 10.99
C PHE A 95 -9.36 7.45 9.87
N LEU A 96 -8.19 7.27 9.26
CA LEU A 96 -7.76 8.05 8.11
C LEU A 96 -7.24 7.14 7.00
N GLU A 97 -7.89 7.17 5.85
CA GLU A 97 -7.39 6.56 4.63
C GLU A 97 -6.59 7.58 3.82
N VAL A 98 -5.34 7.27 3.51
CA VAL A 98 -4.48 8.11 2.65
C VAL A 98 -4.27 7.39 1.34
N ILE A 99 -4.69 8.01 0.26
CA ILE A 99 -4.46 7.50 -1.09
C ILE A 99 -3.02 7.84 -1.49
N ILE A 100 -2.27 6.83 -1.83
CA ILE A 100 -0.89 6.95 -2.27
C ILE A 100 -0.73 6.39 -3.69
N ASP A 101 0.37 6.74 -4.34
CA ASP A 101 0.69 6.27 -5.67
C ASP A 101 0.72 4.73 -5.70
N PRO A 102 -0.12 4.08 -6.53
CA PRO A 102 -0.15 2.62 -6.66
C PRO A 102 1.14 2.04 -7.25
N ASP A 103 1.93 2.85 -7.92
CA ASP A 103 3.16 2.45 -8.59
C ASP A 103 4.44 2.80 -7.82
N ALA A 104 4.30 3.51 -6.71
CA ALA A 104 5.44 3.78 -5.82
C ALA A 104 6.05 2.47 -5.33
N GLY A 105 7.32 2.26 -5.67
CA GLY A 105 8.09 1.09 -5.24
C GLY A 105 8.88 1.33 -3.97
N VAL A 106 9.33 0.25 -3.33
CA VAL A 106 10.21 0.28 -2.16
C VAL A 106 11.64 0.01 -2.62
N TYR A 107 12.45 1.07 -2.65
CA TYR A 107 13.83 1.04 -3.09
C TYR A 107 14.73 1.79 -2.10
N PRO A 108 16.03 1.41 -1.98
CA PRO A 108 16.71 0.33 -2.70
C PRO A 108 16.24 -1.06 -2.27
N MET A 109 16.35 -2.04 -3.17
CA MET A 109 15.95 -3.42 -2.94
C MET A 109 17.07 -4.39 -3.34
N VAL A 110 17.34 -5.40 -2.51
CA VAL A 110 18.24 -6.49 -2.87
C VAL A 110 17.45 -7.54 -3.65
N GLY A 111 17.84 -7.79 -4.89
CA GLY A 111 17.22 -8.82 -5.72
C GLY A 111 17.61 -10.23 -5.31
N PRO A 112 16.88 -11.26 -5.76
CA PRO A 112 17.21 -12.66 -5.48
C PRO A 112 18.64 -13.00 -5.90
N GLY A 113 19.41 -13.60 -4.99
CA GLY A 113 20.80 -14.00 -5.22
C GLY A 113 21.79 -12.84 -5.40
N GLN A 114 21.38 -11.62 -5.14
CA GLN A 114 22.23 -10.44 -5.22
C GLN A 114 22.82 -10.07 -3.86
N THR A 115 23.94 -9.37 -3.90
CA THR A 115 24.63 -8.80 -2.74
C THR A 115 24.24 -7.32 -2.57
N TYR A 116 24.53 -6.73 -1.40
CA TYR A 116 24.19 -5.34 -1.09
C TYR A 116 24.80 -4.31 -2.04
N ASP A 117 25.97 -4.60 -2.60
CA ASP A 117 26.64 -3.75 -3.60
C ASP A 117 25.92 -3.73 -4.96
N LYS A 118 24.99 -4.67 -5.19
CA LYS A 118 24.17 -4.78 -6.40
C LYS A 118 22.70 -4.49 -6.17
N MET A 119 22.39 -3.66 -5.17
CA MET A 119 21.01 -3.26 -4.91
C MET A 119 20.33 -2.60 -6.12
N ILE A 120 19.06 -2.91 -6.30
CA ILE A 120 18.20 -2.23 -7.27
C ILE A 120 17.80 -0.88 -6.65
N THR A 121 18.17 0.22 -7.32
CA THR A 121 17.74 1.57 -6.95
C THR A 121 16.62 2.04 -7.89
N GLY A 122 15.86 3.07 -7.50
CA GLY A 122 14.75 3.59 -8.30
C GLY A 122 15.16 4.02 -9.71
N GLU A 123 16.35 4.58 -9.86
CA GLU A 123 16.93 5.02 -11.15
C GLU A 123 17.28 3.85 -12.08
N TRP A 124 17.48 2.66 -11.52
CA TRP A 124 17.82 1.44 -12.25
C TRP A 124 16.62 0.77 -12.94
N ILE A 125 15.40 1.12 -12.61
CA ILE A 125 14.21 0.42 -13.10
C ILE A 125 14.04 0.61 -14.60
N GLU A 126 14.21 1.82 -15.10
CA GLU A 126 14.07 2.11 -16.54
C GLU A 126 15.13 1.39 -17.38
N ASN A 127 16.37 1.37 -16.90
CA ASN A 127 17.48 0.71 -17.61
C ASN A 127 17.44 -0.82 -17.47
N ARG A 128 16.86 -1.36 -16.40
CA ARG A 128 16.85 -2.80 -16.13
C ARG A 128 15.74 -3.53 -16.87
N ASN A 129 14.65 -2.88 -17.21
CA ASN A 129 13.61 -3.51 -18.03
C ASN A 129 14.15 -3.99 -19.38
N SER A 130 15.15 -3.30 -19.95
CA SER A 130 15.85 -3.72 -21.17
C SER A 130 16.83 -4.89 -20.93
N ILE A 131 17.52 -4.92 -19.79
CA ILE A 131 18.52 -5.94 -19.47
C ILE A 131 17.85 -7.27 -19.05
N VAL A 132 16.76 -7.19 -18.28
CA VAL A 132 16.02 -8.37 -17.81
C VAL A 132 15.31 -9.09 -18.96
N ASP A 133 14.84 -8.35 -19.97
CA ASP A 133 14.24 -8.95 -21.16
C ASP A 133 15.27 -9.71 -22.01
N GLU A 134 16.52 -9.26 -22.05
CA GLU A 134 17.61 -9.98 -22.76
C GLU A 134 18.14 -11.21 -21.99
N GLU A 135 18.18 -11.16 -20.64
CA GLU A 135 18.67 -12.26 -19.83
C GLU A 135 17.60 -13.37 -19.60
N LEU A 136 16.33 -13.00 -19.52
CA LEU A 136 15.22 -13.97 -19.36
C LEU A 136 14.94 -14.77 -20.62
N ASP A 137 15.25 -14.23 -21.79
CA ASP A 137 15.18 -15.00 -23.06
C ASP A 137 16.31 -16.04 -23.20
N LYS A 138 17.37 -15.90 -22.42
CA LYS A 138 18.56 -16.80 -22.46
C LYS A 138 18.57 -17.88 -21.36
N SER A 139 17.74 -17.76 -20.35
CA SER A 139 17.65 -18.75 -19.30
C SER A 139 16.27 -19.40 -19.31
N SER A 140 16.23 -20.64 -19.79
CA SER A 140 15.13 -21.58 -19.47
C SER A 140 15.17 -21.88 -17.95
N MET A 141 14.85 -20.91 -17.11
CA MET A 141 14.58 -21.16 -15.70
C MET A 141 13.07 -21.28 -15.51
N PHE A 142 12.71 -22.48 -15.32
CA PHE A 142 11.54 -23.26 -14.91
C PHE A 142 10.98 -24.13 -16.00
#